data_39c1286c9188d5e5eefbe22895d96888
#
_entry.id   39c1286c9188d5e5eefbe22895d96888
#
_cell.length_a   1.000
_cell.length_b   1.000
_cell.length_c   1.000
_cell.angle_alpha   90.00
_cell.angle_beta   90.00
_cell.angle_gamma   90.00
#
_symmetry.space_group_name_H-M   'P 1'
#
loop_
_entity.id
_entity.type
_entity.pdbx_description
1 polymer ?
#
loop_
_entity_poly.entity_id
_entity_poly.type
_entity_poly.pdbx_seq_one_letter_code
_entity_poly.pdbx_strand_id
1 'polypeptide(L)'
;MLTQMTRLNISFTQDAWQEYLAWKKDDRKMEKRIDKIISDTIRHPFTGIGKPEPLQHNLSGFWSRKLNSEHRMVYGVTSKEIQIVQLKYHYDK
;
A
#
# COMPACT_ATOMS: atom_id res chain seq x y z
N MET A 1 1.56 29.27 9.27
CA MET A 1 1.33 28.76 8.98
C MET A 1 1.49 27.83 8.62
N LEU A 2 1.29 27.33 8.46
CA LEU A 2 1.35 26.36 8.20
C LEU A 2 1.42 25.91 7.07
N THR A 3 1.77 25.59 6.61
CA THR A 3 1.89 25.15 5.62
C THR A 3 1.72 24.08 5.35
N GLN A 4 1.52 23.63 5.16
CA GLN A 4 1.33 22.69 4.93
C GLN A 4 1.62 21.84 4.22
N MET A 5 1.95 21.26 4.40
CA MET A 5 2.24 20.35 3.79
C MET A 5 1.55 19.35 3.71
N THR A 6 1.62 18.79 3.13
CA THR A 6 0.67 17.93 2.99
C THR A 6 1.10 16.59 2.99
N ARG A 7 0.93 15.89 4.05
CA ARG A 7 1.14 14.51 4.11
C ARG A 7 -0.16 13.84 4.00
N LEU A 8 -0.20 12.77 3.22
CA LEU A 8 -1.39 11.96 3.10
C LEU A 8 -1.56 11.11 4.34
N ASN A 9 -2.79 10.91 4.75
CA ASN A 9 -3.09 9.98 5.83
C ASN A 9 -3.08 8.55 5.28
N ILE A 10 -3.03 7.57 6.18
CA ILE A 10 -3.10 6.17 5.80
C ILE A 10 -4.36 5.58 6.40
N SER A 11 -5.08 4.84 5.59
CA SER A 11 -6.18 4.05 6.11
C SER A 11 -6.05 2.62 5.59
N PHE A 12 -6.65 1.69 6.29
CA PHE A 12 -6.67 0.29 5.90
C PHE A 12 -8.11 -0.17 5.86
N THR A 13 -8.44 -0.97 4.87
CA THR A 13 -9.69 -1.71 4.98
C THR A 13 -9.52 -2.71 6.11
N GLN A 14 -10.63 -3.25 6.58
CA GLN A 14 -10.55 -4.22 7.65
C GLN A 14 -9.76 -5.46 7.22
N ASP A 15 -9.95 -5.92 5.99
CA ASP A 15 -9.21 -7.06 5.49
C ASP A 15 -7.71 -6.77 5.43
N ALA A 16 -7.34 -5.61 4.91
CA ALA A 16 -5.93 -5.26 4.83
C ALA A 16 -5.30 -5.15 6.21
N TRP A 17 -6.05 -4.62 7.17
CA TRP A 17 -5.55 -4.51 8.54
C TRP A 17 -5.28 -5.89 9.14
N GLN A 18 -6.20 -6.84 8.91
CA GLN A 18 -5.98 -8.19 9.40
C GLN A 18 -4.77 -8.83 8.73
N GLU A 19 -4.55 -8.57 7.46
CA GLU A 19 -3.37 -9.08 6.76
C GLU A 19 -2.10 -8.49 7.32
N TYR A 20 -2.12 -7.19 7.62
CA TYR A 20 -0.96 -6.55 8.22
C TYR A 20 -0.63 -7.19 9.58
N LEU A 21 -1.65 -7.40 10.41
CA LEU A 21 -1.42 -8.01 11.71
C LEU A 21 -0.88 -9.43 11.58
N ALA A 22 -1.32 -10.17 10.57
CA ALA A 22 -0.82 -11.51 10.35
C ALA A 22 0.66 -11.48 9.95
N TRP A 23 1.05 -10.56 9.06
CA TRP A 23 2.45 -10.42 8.70
C TRP A 23 3.29 -10.03 9.89
N LYS A 24 2.79 -9.11 10.70
CA LYS A 24 3.50 -8.65 11.88
C LYS A 24 3.79 -9.81 12.83
N LYS A 25 2.86 -10.74 12.93
CA LYS A 25 3.00 -11.88 13.81
C LYS A 25 3.91 -12.95 13.21
N ASP A 26 3.78 -13.21 11.91
CA ASP A 26 4.37 -14.38 11.29
C ASP A 26 5.66 -14.13 10.52
N ASP A 27 5.92 -12.91 10.08
CA ASP A 27 7.05 -12.66 9.20
C ASP A 27 7.59 -11.24 9.39
N ARG A 28 8.60 -11.12 10.23
CA ARG A 28 9.20 -9.85 10.57
C ARG A 28 9.79 -9.13 9.38
N LYS A 29 10.37 -9.86 8.47
CA LYS A 29 10.95 -9.26 7.28
C LYS A 29 9.87 -8.64 6.42
N MET A 30 8.74 -9.33 6.27
CA MET A 30 7.65 -8.81 5.50
C MET A 30 7.05 -7.58 6.16
N GLU A 31 6.92 -7.60 7.48
CA GLU A 31 6.42 -6.44 8.20
C GLU A 31 7.28 -5.21 7.90
N LYS A 32 8.59 -5.36 7.97
CA LYS A 32 9.50 -4.26 7.70
C LYS A 32 9.40 -3.77 6.26
N ARG A 33 9.25 -4.71 5.34
CA ARG A 33 9.10 -4.36 3.93
C ARG A 33 7.82 -3.55 3.71
N ILE A 34 6.73 -3.99 4.32
CA ILE A 34 5.45 -3.29 4.21
C ILE A 34 5.56 -1.88 4.78
N ASP A 35 6.15 -1.75 5.97
CA ASP A 35 6.31 -0.45 6.60
C ASP A 35 7.11 0.50 5.72
N LYS A 36 8.16 0.00 5.11
CA LYS A 36 8.99 0.80 4.23
C LYS A 36 8.23 1.24 2.99
N ILE A 37 7.46 0.32 2.40
CA ILE A 37 6.69 0.64 1.21
C ILE A 37 5.59 1.63 1.52
N ILE A 38 4.92 1.49 2.66
CA ILE A 38 3.89 2.46 3.05
C ILE A 38 4.50 3.84 3.22
N SER A 39 5.65 3.93 3.90
CA SER A 39 6.30 5.20 4.10
C SER A 39 6.67 5.86 2.78
N ASP A 40 7.17 5.07 1.85
CA ASP A 40 7.52 5.61 0.54
C ASP A 40 6.28 6.06 -0.22
N THR A 41 5.19 5.30 -0.11
CA THR A 41 3.95 5.60 -0.81
C THR A 41 3.34 6.92 -0.33
N ILE A 42 3.46 7.22 0.95
CA ILE A 42 2.96 8.50 1.48
C ILE A 42 3.66 9.65 0.81
N ARG A 43 4.96 9.54 0.59
CA ARG A 43 5.73 10.61 -0.02
C ARG A 43 5.60 10.64 -1.52
N HIS A 44 5.50 9.46 -2.14
CA HIS A 44 5.50 9.34 -3.59
C HIS A 44 4.43 8.33 -4.00
N PRO A 45 3.16 8.75 -4.04
CA PRO A 45 2.06 7.77 -4.26
C PRO A 45 2.15 7.00 -5.57
N PHE A 46 2.81 7.54 -6.57
CA PHE A 46 2.80 6.92 -7.89
C PHE A 46 4.17 6.50 -8.39
N THR A 47 5.21 6.75 -7.62
CA THR A 47 6.59 6.39 -8.02
C THR A 47 7.30 5.84 -6.80
N GLY A 48 8.43 5.19 -7.00
CA GLY A 48 9.25 4.77 -5.88
C GLY A 48 9.44 3.27 -5.80
N ILE A 49 9.68 2.78 -4.60
CA ILE A 49 10.06 1.38 -4.42
C ILE A 49 8.89 0.45 -4.63
N GLY A 50 9.17 -0.78 -5.01
CA GLY A 50 8.12 -1.77 -5.23
C GLY A 50 7.47 -1.68 -6.58
N LYS A 51 8.00 -0.88 -7.49
CA LYS A 51 7.48 -0.75 -8.84
C LYS A 51 5.99 -0.45 -8.88
N PRO A 52 5.58 0.73 -8.40
CA PRO A 52 4.15 1.06 -8.40
C PRO A 52 3.59 1.07 -9.81
N GLU A 53 2.43 0.46 -9.97
CA GLU A 53 1.78 0.44 -11.27
C GLU A 53 0.27 0.53 -11.09
N PRO A 54 -0.41 1.21 -12.03
CA PRO A 54 -1.87 1.31 -11.95
C PRO A 54 -2.52 0.01 -12.37
N LEU A 55 -3.63 -0.30 -11.74
CA LEU A 55 -4.39 -1.49 -12.07
C LEU A 55 -5.48 -1.15 -13.06
N GLN A 56 -6.04 -2.18 -13.67
CA GLN A 56 -7.00 -1.99 -14.76
C GLN A 56 -8.29 -2.74 -14.50
N HIS A 57 -9.22 -2.57 -15.42
CA HIS A 57 -10.51 -3.26 -15.38
C HIS A 57 -11.26 -2.91 -14.10
N ASN A 58 -11.77 -3.90 -13.40
CA ASN A 58 -12.55 -3.62 -12.21
C ASN A 58 -11.73 -3.09 -11.04
N LEU A 59 -10.40 -3.06 -11.18
CA LEU A 59 -9.54 -2.46 -10.17
C LEU A 59 -8.98 -1.11 -10.63
N SER A 60 -9.56 -0.56 -11.68
CA SER A 60 -9.15 0.74 -12.18
C SER A 60 -9.27 1.79 -11.08
N GLY A 61 -8.26 2.63 -10.96
CA GLY A 61 -8.21 3.62 -9.89
C GLY A 61 -7.35 3.21 -8.72
N PHE A 62 -6.99 1.92 -8.66
CA PHE A 62 -6.09 1.43 -7.64
C PHE A 62 -4.71 1.21 -8.23
N TRP A 63 -3.73 1.08 -7.35
CA TRP A 63 -2.33 0.87 -7.69
C TRP A 63 -1.81 -0.31 -6.90
N SER A 64 -0.72 -0.90 -7.36
CA SER A 64 -0.07 -1.95 -6.60
C SER A 64 1.42 -1.74 -6.55
N ARG A 65 2.04 -2.23 -5.49
CA ARG A 65 3.49 -2.28 -5.33
C ARG A 65 3.89 -3.69 -4.91
N LYS A 66 5.03 -4.14 -5.37
CA LYS A 66 5.52 -5.46 -5.01
C LYS A 66 6.02 -5.47 -3.59
N LEU A 67 5.56 -6.44 -2.81
CA LEU A 67 6.14 -6.72 -1.50
C LEU A 67 7.24 -7.76 -1.65
N ASN A 68 7.01 -8.77 -2.46
CA ASN A 68 8.01 -9.77 -2.85
C ASN A 68 7.52 -10.40 -4.14
N SER A 69 8.07 -11.56 -4.51
CA SER A 69 7.68 -12.20 -5.77
C SER A 69 6.24 -12.70 -5.77
N GLU A 70 5.68 -12.88 -4.58
CA GLU A 70 4.35 -13.48 -4.46
C GLU A 70 3.27 -12.50 -4.02
N HIS A 71 3.63 -11.50 -3.24
CA HIS A 71 2.64 -10.64 -2.59
C HIS A 71 2.77 -9.20 -3.04
N ARG A 72 1.64 -8.50 -3.06
CA ARG A 72 1.59 -7.10 -3.45
C ARG A 72 0.76 -6.30 -2.48
N MET A 73 1.08 -5.02 -2.39
CA MET A 73 0.24 -4.07 -1.68
C MET A 73 -0.65 -3.38 -2.71
N VAL A 74 -1.95 -3.48 -2.54
CA VAL A 74 -2.91 -2.78 -3.39
C VAL A 74 -3.45 -1.60 -2.61
N TYR A 75 -3.49 -0.44 -3.24
CA TYR A 75 -3.90 0.78 -2.54
C TYR A 75 -4.59 1.75 -3.48
N GLY A 76 -5.45 2.58 -2.89
CA GLY A 76 -6.06 3.68 -3.60
C GLY A 76 -5.49 4.98 -3.08
N VAL A 77 -5.57 6.02 -3.89
CA VAL A 77 -5.03 7.34 -3.54
C VAL A 77 -6.11 8.38 -3.73
N THR A 78 -6.32 9.20 -2.73
CA THR A 78 -7.19 10.36 -2.84
C THR A 78 -6.34 11.58 -2.54
N SER A 79 -6.95 12.76 -2.57
CA SER A 79 -6.22 13.97 -2.23
C SER A 79 -5.81 14.00 -0.76
N LYS A 80 -6.39 13.15 0.06
CA LYS A 80 -6.15 13.18 1.49
C LYS A 80 -5.52 11.93 2.06
N GLU A 81 -5.62 10.80 1.37
CA GLU A 81 -5.16 9.57 1.99
C GLU A 81 -4.72 8.52 1.00
N ILE A 82 -3.92 7.60 1.51
CA ILE A 82 -3.61 6.35 0.88
C ILE A 82 -4.46 5.32 1.60
N GLN A 83 -5.29 4.59 0.85
CA GLN A 83 -6.10 3.55 1.45
C GLN A 83 -5.54 2.20 1.04
N ILE A 84 -5.09 1.41 1.99
CA ILE A 84 -4.51 0.12 1.73
C ILE A 84 -5.61 -0.92 1.78
N VAL A 85 -5.77 -1.65 0.69
CA VAL A 85 -6.88 -2.59 0.57
C VAL A 85 -6.43 -4.04 0.53
N GLN A 86 -5.15 -4.29 0.28
CA GLN A 86 -4.66 -5.66 0.23
C GLN A 86 -3.17 -5.68 0.50
N LEU A 87 -2.72 -6.68 1.27
CA LEU A 87 -1.30 -6.85 1.58
C LEU A 87 -0.85 -8.29 1.39
N LYS A 88 -1.66 -9.11 0.74
CA LYS A 88 -1.35 -10.50 0.59
C LYS A 88 -1.75 -10.96 -0.78
N TYR A 89 -0.96 -11.83 -1.38
CA TYR A 89 -1.20 -12.38 -2.69
C TYR A 89 -1.21 -11.32 -3.80
N HIS A 90 -1.41 -11.77 -5.01
CA HIS A 90 -1.63 -10.89 -6.12
C HIS A 90 -3.08 -10.45 -6.11
N TYR A 91 -3.34 -9.27 -6.67
CA TYR A 91 -4.70 -8.92 -6.97
C TYR A 91 -5.15 -9.87 -8.05
N ASP A 92 -6.43 -10.17 -8.09
CA ASP A 92 -6.85 -11.14 -9.00
C ASP A 92 -7.15 -10.69 -10.29
N LYS A 93 -7.14 -11.44 -11.23
CA LYS A 93 -7.32 -11.03 -12.50
C LYS A 93 -8.61 -11.00 -13.02
#